data_e73850fb4940c510bc2e336638ef60e9
#
_entry.id   e73850fb4940c510bc2e336638ef60e9
#
_cell.length_a   1.000
_cell.length_b   1.000
_cell.length_c   1.000
_cell.angle_alpha   90.00
_cell.angle_beta   90.00
_cell.angle_gamma   90.00
#
_symmetry.space_group_name_H-M   'P 1'
#
loop_
_entity.id
_entity.type
_entity.pdbx_description
1 polymer ?
#
loop_
_entity_poly.entity_id
_entity_poly.type
_entity_poly.pdbx_seq_one_letter_code
_entity_poly.pdbx_strand_id
1 'polypeptide(L)'
;YDHVLNGHSCCAPGEDLEEAARKQAKVNGLDFDDVLSPEEMREIHDLSGENNQVVRILEDSEGNWTYLRMFNDLNPYPSEQEISVALLRMKEGAVKMGALYGHGEREMNKSGDRELGWLFTNGSGRGSLINQGFDPVSIPLTEDWGIPDDVQILLIIDPKEAFSKVELEKIRDYVASGRHLIIATDVNRSAVMSELLSDFGVQALPGMLVLPRKDEDPTNINAVFTPQSGMINPTFAHWGNRNYPLSMTGAVALNYVTDKGYNVVPLVASPVGSWTELETTDFAGETPSFNPKAGEINQQLPVVLALTRQVNGKEQRIMIFGDADWMTMGE
;
A
#
# COMPACT_ATOMS: atom_id res chain seq x y z
N TYR A 1 -9.89 22.03 21.16
CA TYR A 1 -10.88 23.01 20.66
C TYR A 1 -10.98 22.99 19.13
N ASP A 2 -9.86 22.91 18.40
CA ASP A 2 -9.87 22.95 16.93
C ASP A 2 -10.67 21.81 16.28
N HIS A 3 -10.80 20.67 16.95
CA HIS A 3 -11.65 19.57 16.46
C HIS A 3 -13.14 19.92 16.47
N VAL A 4 -13.55 20.78 17.38
CA VAL A 4 -14.92 21.29 17.46
C VAL A 4 -15.24 22.22 16.27
N LEU A 5 -14.22 22.86 15.68
CA LEU A 5 -14.35 23.80 14.56
C LEU A 5 -14.40 23.17 13.18
N ASN A 6 -13.81 21.99 12.98
CA ASN A 6 -13.62 21.41 11.65
C ASN A 6 -14.77 20.52 11.16
N GLY A 7 -15.99 20.86 11.49
CA GLY A 7 -17.13 20.46 10.66
C GLY A 7 -17.94 19.26 11.08
N HIS A 8 -17.78 18.73 12.27
CA HIS A 8 -18.80 17.85 12.83
C HIS A 8 -19.57 18.63 13.89
N SER A 9 -20.78 18.95 13.60
CA SER A 9 -21.71 19.88 14.24
C SER A 9 -22.02 19.59 15.72
N CYS A 10 -21.03 19.68 16.58
CA CYS A 10 -21.29 19.74 18.02
C CYS A 10 -21.43 21.16 18.56
N CYS A 11 -21.21 22.17 17.73
CA CYS A 11 -21.37 23.57 18.11
C CYS A 11 -22.30 24.30 17.16
N ALA A 12 -23.21 25.12 17.71
CA ALA A 12 -24.02 26.01 16.92
C ALA A 12 -23.17 27.15 16.32
N PRO A 13 -23.49 27.65 15.10
CA PRO A 13 -22.77 28.78 14.53
C PRO A 13 -22.77 29.97 15.48
N GLY A 14 -21.61 30.43 15.91
CA GLY A 14 -21.44 31.56 16.83
C GLY A 14 -21.35 31.21 18.31
N GLU A 15 -21.32 29.93 18.68
CA GLU A 15 -21.03 29.50 20.05
C GLU A 15 -19.53 29.73 20.39
N ASP A 16 -19.29 30.24 21.62
CA ASP A 16 -17.92 30.39 22.12
C ASP A 16 -17.26 29.02 22.28
N LEU A 17 -16.02 28.88 21.77
CA LEU A 17 -15.27 27.62 21.78
C LEU A 17 -14.98 27.13 23.18
N GLU A 18 -14.64 28.01 24.11
CA GLU A 18 -14.39 27.64 25.49
C GLU A 18 -15.67 27.13 26.17
N GLU A 19 -16.82 27.75 25.89
CA GLU A 19 -18.10 27.28 26.40
C GLU A 19 -18.49 25.91 25.83
N ALA A 20 -18.24 25.69 24.55
CA ALA A 20 -18.45 24.40 23.91
C ALA A 20 -17.54 23.32 24.52
N ALA A 21 -16.25 23.63 24.73
CA ALA A 21 -15.31 22.70 25.35
C ALA A 21 -15.70 22.38 26.80
N ARG A 22 -16.15 23.36 27.60
CA ARG A 22 -16.69 23.12 28.96
C ARG A 22 -17.90 22.20 28.95
N LYS A 23 -18.82 22.36 28.00
CA LYS A 23 -19.95 21.45 27.84
C LYS A 23 -19.52 20.02 27.50
N GLN A 24 -18.55 19.88 26.58
CA GLN A 24 -18.04 18.57 26.19
C GLN A 24 -17.26 17.89 27.32
N ALA A 25 -16.41 18.61 28.04
CA ALA A 25 -15.72 18.08 29.22
C ALA A 25 -16.73 17.51 30.23
N LYS A 26 -17.78 18.29 30.55
CA LYS A 26 -18.84 17.86 31.48
C LYS A 26 -19.59 16.61 30.99
N VAL A 27 -19.89 16.52 29.66
CA VAL A 27 -20.57 15.34 29.08
C VAL A 27 -19.68 14.10 29.21
N ASN A 28 -18.36 14.26 29.07
CA ASN A 28 -17.39 13.15 29.17
C ASN A 28 -16.90 12.88 30.61
N GLY A 29 -17.40 13.63 31.59
CA GLY A 29 -17.01 13.45 32.99
C GLY A 29 -15.57 13.91 33.31
N LEU A 30 -15.06 14.84 32.51
CA LEU A 30 -13.74 15.46 32.69
C LEU A 30 -13.85 16.75 33.48
N ASP A 31 -12.84 17.06 34.31
CA ASP A 31 -12.68 18.39 34.85
C ASP A 31 -12.14 19.32 33.75
N PHE A 32 -12.76 20.46 33.58
CA PHE A 32 -12.33 21.39 32.52
C PHE A 32 -10.95 21.99 32.80
N ASP A 33 -10.54 22.06 34.05
CA ASP A 33 -9.20 22.54 34.45
C ASP A 33 -8.08 21.58 33.99
N ASP A 34 -8.43 20.34 33.66
CA ASP A 34 -7.51 19.35 33.04
C ASP A 34 -7.47 19.44 31.51
N VAL A 35 -8.29 20.32 30.90
CA VAL A 35 -8.38 20.45 29.43
C VAL A 35 -7.44 21.56 28.96
N LEU A 36 -6.40 21.17 28.23
CA LEU A 36 -5.43 22.11 27.66
C LEU A 36 -6.06 22.96 26.55
N SER A 37 -5.64 24.21 26.45
CA SER A 37 -5.94 25.06 25.30
C SER A 37 -5.24 24.53 24.02
N PRO A 38 -5.71 24.92 22.82
CA PRO A 38 -5.03 24.54 21.58
C PRO A 38 -3.55 24.98 21.53
N GLU A 39 -3.23 26.11 22.14
CA GLU A 39 -1.86 26.64 22.23
C GLU A 39 -0.99 25.74 23.11
N GLU A 40 -1.45 25.44 24.34
CA GLU A 40 -0.75 24.55 25.26
C GLU A 40 -0.58 23.14 24.67
N MET A 41 -1.60 22.64 23.95
CA MET A 41 -1.52 21.35 23.30
C MET A 41 -0.45 21.32 22.21
N ARG A 42 -0.33 22.37 21.38
CA ARG A 42 0.71 22.48 20.34
C ARG A 42 2.12 22.55 20.89
N GLU A 43 2.29 23.09 22.10
CA GLU A 43 3.59 23.11 22.79
C GLU A 43 4.03 21.72 23.24
N ILE A 44 3.07 20.82 23.52
CA ILE A 44 3.34 19.45 23.95
C ILE A 44 3.41 18.51 22.74
N HIS A 45 2.36 18.50 21.90
CA HIS A 45 2.25 17.65 20.72
C HIS A 45 1.55 18.38 19.57
N ASP A 46 2.17 18.40 18.41
CA ASP A 46 1.55 18.90 17.19
C ASP A 46 0.61 17.85 16.57
N LEU A 47 -0.70 18.08 16.68
CA LEU A 47 -1.74 17.22 16.12
C LEU A 47 -2.13 17.57 14.68
N SER A 48 -1.45 18.48 14.02
CA SER A 48 -1.75 18.89 12.64
C SER A 48 -1.66 17.71 11.67
N GLY A 49 -0.70 16.81 11.88
CA GLY A 49 -0.54 15.57 11.12
C GLY A 49 -1.69 14.57 11.28
N GLU A 50 -2.49 14.71 12.34
CA GLU A 50 -3.68 13.89 12.62
C GLU A 50 -4.98 14.59 12.17
N ASN A 51 -4.90 15.64 11.36
CA ASN A 51 -6.05 16.45 10.93
C ASN A 51 -6.89 16.96 12.10
N ASN A 52 -6.27 17.21 13.24
CA ASN A 52 -6.90 17.61 14.50
C ASN A 52 -8.02 16.65 14.97
N GLN A 53 -7.95 15.38 14.60
CA GLN A 53 -8.88 14.35 15.04
C GLN A 53 -8.56 13.90 16.47
N VAL A 54 -9.56 13.32 17.15
CA VAL A 54 -9.36 12.72 18.46
C VAL A 54 -8.39 11.55 18.36
N VAL A 55 -7.27 11.68 19.05
CA VAL A 55 -6.22 10.67 19.11
C VAL A 55 -5.77 10.52 20.57
N ARG A 56 -5.32 9.34 20.94
CA ARG A 56 -4.60 9.12 22.18
C ARG A 56 -3.10 9.17 21.94
N ILE A 57 -2.36 9.54 22.96
CA ILE A 57 -0.90 9.50 22.97
C ILE A 57 -0.48 8.48 24.02
N LEU A 58 0.41 7.59 23.61
CA LEU A 58 1.12 6.69 24.51
C LEU A 58 2.50 7.28 24.72
N GLU A 59 2.86 7.51 25.99
CA GLU A 59 4.15 8.09 26.39
C GLU A 59 4.79 7.21 27.45
N ASP A 60 6.11 7.02 27.37
CA ASP A 60 6.90 6.31 28.38
C ASP A 60 7.53 7.27 29.40
N SER A 61 8.19 6.70 30.42
CA SER A 61 8.84 7.49 31.47
C SER A 61 10.08 8.28 31.00
N GLU A 62 10.56 8.04 29.78
CA GLU A 62 11.70 8.72 29.17
C GLU A 62 11.25 9.85 28.22
N GLY A 63 9.94 10.04 28.05
CA GLY A 63 9.34 11.03 27.16
C GLY A 63 9.25 10.59 25.70
N ASN A 64 9.50 9.32 25.38
CA ASN A 64 9.21 8.79 24.07
C ASN A 64 7.70 8.61 23.93
N TRP A 65 7.16 8.99 22.78
CA TRP A 65 5.71 8.93 22.58
C TRP A 65 5.33 8.49 21.17
N THR A 66 4.09 8.04 21.04
CA THR A 66 3.48 7.71 19.74
C THR A 66 1.97 7.87 19.80
N TYR A 67 1.35 7.99 18.64
CA TYR A 67 -0.11 8.02 18.55
C TYR A 67 -0.70 6.62 18.78
N LEU A 68 -1.80 6.60 19.53
CA LEU A 68 -2.68 5.45 19.70
C LEU A 68 -4.07 5.85 19.19
N ARG A 69 -4.26 5.73 17.88
CA ARG A 69 -5.42 6.27 17.18
C ARG A 69 -6.72 5.57 17.53
N MET A 70 -7.82 6.26 17.29
CA MET A 70 -9.16 5.68 17.33
C MET A 70 -9.62 5.35 15.92
N PHE A 71 -10.42 4.29 15.78
CA PHE A 71 -10.77 3.72 14.48
C PHE A 71 -12.24 3.93 14.16
N ASN A 72 -12.55 4.04 12.87
CA ASN A 72 -13.93 4.18 12.36
C ASN A 72 -14.51 2.79 12.02
N ASP A 73 -14.57 1.92 13.04
CA ASP A 73 -15.16 0.59 12.93
C ASP A 73 -16.09 0.28 14.13
N LEU A 74 -16.57 -0.95 14.24
CA LEU A 74 -17.48 -1.37 15.33
C LEU A 74 -16.83 -1.31 16.73
N ASN A 75 -15.48 -1.30 16.78
CA ASN A 75 -14.73 -1.14 18.02
C ASN A 75 -13.72 -0.01 17.87
N PRO A 76 -14.11 1.25 18.14
CA PRO A 76 -13.27 2.41 17.88
C PRO A 76 -11.97 2.45 18.71
N TYR A 77 -11.87 1.63 19.75
CA TYR A 77 -10.70 1.60 20.64
C TYR A 77 -9.59 0.69 20.09
N PRO A 78 -8.30 1.04 20.35
CA PRO A 78 -7.17 0.18 20.04
C PRO A 78 -7.30 -1.19 20.71
N SER A 79 -6.97 -2.24 19.97
CA SER A 79 -6.85 -3.60 20.48
C SER A 79 -5.43 -3.89 20.97
N GLU A 80 -5.20 -5.09 21.49
CA GLU A 80 -3.87 -5.55 21.90
C GLU A 80 -2.84 -5.44 20.75
N GLN A 81 -3.27 -5.66 19.51
CA GLN A 81 -2.40 -5.57 18.34
C GLN A 81 -1.88 -4.13 18.15
N GLU A 82 -2.76 -3.14 18.12
CA GLU A 82 -2.36 -1.74 17.91
C GLU A 82 -1.55 -1.19 19.08
N ILE A 83 -1.88 -1.61 20.32
CA ILE A 83 -1.09 -1.26 21.50
C ILE A 83 0.32 -1.86 21.41
N SER A 84 0.44 -3.12 21.02
CA SER A 84 1.73 -3.80 20.85
C SER A 84 2.57 -3.16 19.75
N VAL A 85 1.95 -2.79 18.64
CA VAL A 85 2.60 -2.05 17.54
C VAL A 85 3.08 -0.67 17.99
N ALA A 86 2.25 0.05 18.78
CA ALA A 86 2.63 1.35 19.33
C ALA A 86 3.85 1.25 20.27
N LEU A 87 3.86 0.27 21.17
CA LEU A 87 5.01 0.00 22.05
C LEU A 87 6.28 -0.37 21.27
N LEU A 88 6.16 -1.19 20.22
CA LEU A 88 7.28 -1.55 19.36
C LEU A 88 7.83 -0.33 18.62
N ARG A 89 6.94 0.52 18.11
CA ARG A 89 7.29 1.77 17.44
C ARG A 89 8.06 2.74 18.35
N MET A 90 7.66 2.84 19.61
CA MET A 90 8.37 3.66 20.59
C MET A 90 9.78 3.13 20.86
N LYS A 91 9.92 1.79 20.93
CA LYS A 91 11.20 1.16 21.26
C LYS A 91 12.17 1.07 20.08
N GLU A 92 11.69 0.76 18.90
CA GLU A 92 12.53 0.41 17.73
C GLU A 92 12.41 1.41 16.57
N GLY A 93 11.48 2.36 16.68
CA GLY A 93 11.10 3.24 15.58
C GLY A 93 10.09 2.59 14.63
N ALA A 94 9.48 3.39 13.77
CA ALA A 94 8.61 2.91 12.72
C ALA A 94 9.41 2.48 11.49
N VAL A 95 8.91 1.47 10.77
CA VAL A 95 9.47 1.06 9.47
C VAL A 95 9.09 2.10 8.41
N LYS A 96 10.05 2.88 7.93
CA LYS A 96 9.81 3.91 6.92
C LYS A 96 9.56 3.28 5.55
N MET A 97 8.37 3.54 4.99
CA MET A 97 7.93 3.14 3.65
C MET A 97 7.89 4.37 2.74
N GLY A 98 8.74 4.40 1.71
CA GLY A 98 8.78 5.51 0.76
C GLY A 98 8.07 5.18 -0.53
N ALA A 99 7.01 5.92 -0.92
CA ALA A 99 6.44 5.82 -2.25
C ALA A 99 7.01 6.89 -3.17
N LEU A 100 7.52 6.45 -4.30
CA LEU A 100 8.00 7.37 -5.34
C LEU A 100 6.82 8.12 -5.95
N TYR A 101 7.06 9.37 -6.29
CA TYR A 101 6.17 10.19 -7.11
C TYR A 101 6.96 11.10 -8.05
N GLY A 102 6.33 11.55 -9.13
CA GLY A 102 6.94 12.40 -10.14
C GLY A 102 6.77 11.86 -11.56
N HIS A 103 6.47 10.56 -11.73
CA HIS A 103 6.28 9.89 -13.02
C HIS A 103 4.82 9.44 -13.22
N GLY A 104 3.87 10.11 -12.53
CA GLY A 104 2.45 9.78 -12.58
C GLY A 104 2.06 8.52 -11.82
N GLU A 105 2.86 8.12 -10.84
CA GLU A 105 2.57 7.04 -9.89
C GLU A 105 1.31 7.34 -9.11
N ARG A 106 0.77 6.31 -8.47
CA ARG A 106 -0.31 6.46 -7.48
C ARG A 106 0.24 7.06 -6.20
N GLU A 107 -0.49 8.04 -5.65
CA GLU A 107 -0.02 8.81 -4.50
C GLU A 107 -0.64 8.35 -3.19
N MET A 108 0.20 8.18 -2.15
CA MET A 108 -0.28 7.74 -0.83
C MET A 108 -0.92 8.85 0.02
N ASN A 109 -0.77 10.11 -0.38
CA ASN A 109 -1.39 11.25 0.31
C ASN A 109 -2.71 11.70 -0.31
N LYS A 110 -3.19 11.00 -1.34
CA LYS A 110 -4.46 11.27 -1.98
C LYS A 110 -5.50 10.22 -1.61
N SER A 111 -6.74 10.67 -1.47
CA SER A 111 -7.93 9.84 -1.32
C SER A 111 -8.69 9.83 -2.64
N GLY A 112 -8.97 8.65 -3.16
CA GLY A 112 -9.68 8.43 -4.41
C GLY A 112 -9.62 6.94 -4.76
N ASP A 113 -10.45 6.53 -5.70
CA ASP A 113 -10.65 5.11 -6.03
C ASP A 113 -9.36 4.41 -6.49
N ARG A 114 -8.43 5.16 -7.04
CA ARG A 114 -7.15 4.63 -7.53
C ARG A 114 -5.93 5.11 -6.72
N GLU A 115 -6.14 5.76 -5.59
CA GLU A 115 -5.07 6.32 -4.77
C GLU A 115 -4.77 5.44 -3.55
N LEU A 116 -3.59 5.61 -2.98
CA LEU A 116 -3.09 4.71 -1.94
C LEU A 116 -3.42 5.18 -0.51
N GLY A 117 -3.98 6.38 -0.33
CA GLY A 117 -4.17 6.99 0.99
C GLY A 117 -4.96 6.13 1.96
N TRP A 118 -5.95 5.39 1.46
CA TRP A 118 -6.75 4.50 2.31
C TRP A 118 -5.92 3.39 2.98
N LEU A 119 -5.09 2.71 2.19
CA LEU A 119 -4.26 1.61 2.71
C LEU A 119 -3.06 2.13 3.52
N PHE A 120 -2.48 3.26 3.13
CA PHE A 120 -1.20 3.69 3.68
C PHE A 120 -1.32 4.71 4.80
N THR A 121 -2.12 5.77 4.62
CA THR A 121 -2.09 6.97 5.49
C THR A 121 -3.41 7.26 6.22
N ASN A 122 -4.45 6.46 6.04
CA ASN A 122 -5.72 6.66 6.72
C ASN A 122 -5.61 6.37 8.22
N GLY A 123 -5.44 7.39 9.04
CA GLY A 123 -5.35 7.26 10.49
C GLY A 123 -6.58 6.63 11.14
N SER A 124 -7.77 6.76 10.54
CA SER A 124 -9.03 6.18 11.06
C SER A 124 -9.25 4.73 10.64
N GLY A 125 -8.48 4.22 9.68
CA GLY A 125 -8.57 2.84 9.19
C GLY A 125 -7.67 1.90 10.00
N ARG A 126 -8.24 0.96 10.75
CA ARG A 126 -7.48 0.00 11.56
C ARG A 126 -6.42 -0.76 10.74
N GLY A 127 -6.78 -1.20 9.54
CA GLY A 127 -5.91 -1.93 8.63
C GLY A 127 -4.88 -1.06 7.88
N SER A 128 -4.97 0.26 8.00
CA SER A 128 -4.03 1.16 7.32
C SER A 128 -2.61 0.99 7.88
N LEU A 129 -1.61 1.02 7.00
CA LEU A 129 -0.22 0.71 7.34
C LEU A 129 0.37 1.66 8.39
N ILE A 130 -0.07 2.93 8.41
CA ILE A 130 0.32 3.90 9.45
C ILE A 130 -0.07 3.43 10.87
N ASN A 131 -1.10 2.60 10.99
CA ASN A 131 -1.55 2.00 12.25
C ASN A 131 -0.94 0.60 12.50
N GLN A 132 -0.18 0.07 11.54
CA GLN A 132 0.44 -1.26 11.60
C GLN A 132 1.98 -1.20 11.77
N GLY A 133 2.51 -0.08 12.27
CA GLY A 133 3.93 0.08 12.58
C GLY A 133 4.79 0.64 11.45
N PHE A 134 4.17 1.01 10.34
CA PHE A 134 4.87 1.66 9.23
C PHE A 134 4.77 3.18 9.31
N ASP A 135 5.73 3.85 8.69
CA ASP A 135 5.77 5.30 8.50
C ASP A 135 5.78 5.61 7.00
N PRO A 136 4.59 5.75 6.38
CA PRO A 136 4.48 6.02 4.95
C PRO A 136 4.90 7.46 4.64
N VAL A 137 5.82 7.63 3.67
CA VAL A 137 6.30 8.93 3.21
C VAL A 137 6.34 8.99 1.69
N SER A 138 5.99 10.15 1.12
CA SER A 138 6.13 10.38 -0.32
C SER A 138 7.55 10.88 -0.63
N ILE A 139 8.17 10.30 -1.66
CA ILE A 139 9.55 10.59 -2.07
C ILE A 139 9.55 11.10 -3.50
N PRO A 140 9.96 12.36 -3.74
CA PRO A 140 10.20 12.82 -5.10
C PRO A 140 11.47 12.16 -5.63
N LEU A 141 11.37 11.43 -6.73
CA LEU A 141 12.54 10.95 -7.44
C LEU A 141 12.77 11.85 -8.66
N THR A 142 13.91 12.49 -8.68
CA THR A 142 14.36 13.35 -9.80
C THR A 142 15.86 13.18 -9.98
N GLU A 143 16.42 13.79 -11.03
CA GLU A 143 17.88 13.77 -11.22
C GLU A 143 18.65 14.44 -10.08
N ASP A 144 18.04 15.42 -9.40
CA ASP A 144 18.68 16.15 -8.28
C ASP A 144 18.42 15.50 -6.91
N TRP A 145 17.31 14.77 -6.73
CA TRP A 145 16.88 14.19 -5.46
C TRP A 145 16.93 12.67 -5.51
N GLY A 146 17.47 12.08 -4.45
CA GLY A 146 17.61 10.63 -4.30
C GLY A 146 16.67 10.05 -3.24
N ILE A 147 16.76 8.74 -3.07
CA ILE A 147 16.00 7.99 -2.07
C ILE A 147 16.74 8.11 -0.73
N PRO A 148 16.10 8.63 0.34
CA PRO A 148 16.74 8.77 1.66
C PRO A 148 17.24 7.44 2.22
N ASP A 149 18.34 7.49 2.98
CA ASP A 149 18.98 6.27 3.51
C ASP A 149 18.16 5.56 4.58
N ASP A 150 17.28 6.27 5.25
CA ASP A 150 16.40 5.74 6.30
C ASP A 150 15.12 5.08 5.76
N VAL A 151 14.88 5.13 4.45
CA VAL A 151 13.78 4.40 3.80
C VAL A 151 14.11 2.91 3.74
N GLN A 152 13.34 2.10 4.44
CA GLN A 152 13.55 0.65 4.57
C GLN A 152 12.82 -0.14 3.49
N ILE A 153 11.66 0.35 3.05
CA ILE A 153 10.85 -0.24 1.99
C ILE A 153 10.54 0.85 0.97
N LEU A 154 10.90 0.63 -0.29
CA LEU A 154 10.56 1.51 -1.40
C LEU A 154 9.34 0.97 -2.14
N LEU A 155 8.47 1.87 -2.57
CA LEU A 155 7.28 1.55 -3.36
C LEU A 155 7.35 2.29 -4.69
N ILE A 156 7.14 1.56 -5.79
CA ILE A 156 7.04 2.07 -7.15
C ILE A 156 5.72 1.54 -7.72
N ILE A 157 4.69 2.38 -7.75
CA ILE A 157 3.31 1.95 -7.99
C ILE A 157 2.73 2.63 -9.22
N ASP A 158 2.56 1.88 -10.30
CA ASP A 158 1.93 2.28 -11.57
C ASP A 158 2.51 3.57 -12.16
N PRO A 159 3.85 3.74 -12.35
CA PRO A 159 4.39 4.89 -13.04
C PRO A 159 3.88 4.94 -14.49
N LYS A 160 3.52 6.13 -14.94
CA LYS A 160 2.99 6.39 -16.30
C LYS A 160 4.07 6.87 -17.25
N GLU A 161 5.19 7.35 -16.71
CA GLU A 161 6.35 7.82 -17.44
C GLU A 161 7.58 6.99 -17.05
N ALA A 162 8.47 6.78 -18.02
CA ALA A 162 9.69 6.02 -17.77
C ALA A 162 10.70 6.85 -16.97
N PHE A 163 11.41 6.18 -16.08
CA PHE A 163 12.51 6.77 -15.32
C PHE A 163 13.70 7.09 -16.25
N SER A 164 14.35 8.21 -16.01
CA SER A 164 15.61 8.53 -16.64
C SER A 164 16.72 7.54 -16.21
N LYS A 165 17.84 7.51 -16.96
CA LYS A 165 18.97 6.66 -16.58
C LYS A 165 19.53 7.00 -15.20
N VAL A 166 19.54 8.28 -14.83
CA VAL A 166 20.03 8.75 -13.53
C VAL A 166 19.11 8.25 -12.40
N GLU A 167 17.81 8.34 -12.61
CA GLU A 167 16.82 7.87 -11.64
C GLU A 167 16.86 6.35 -11.48
N LEU A 168 17.00 5.60 -12.58
CA LEU A 168 17.18 4.14 -12.52
C LEU A 168 18.44 3.74 -11.76
N GLU A 169 19.57 4.46 -11.93
CA GLU A 169 20.78 4.20 -11.13
C GLU A 169 20.52 4.43 -9.63
N LYS A 170 19.78 5.46 -9.25
CA LYS A 170 19.41 5.67 -7.83
C LYS A 170 18.55 4.53 -7.27
N ILE A 171 17.62 4.01 -8.07
CA ILE A 171 16.83 2.82 -7.69
C ILE A 171 17.75 1.60 -7.57
N ARG A 172 18.69 1.40 -8.50
CA ARG A 172 19.67 0.31 -8.45
C ARG A 172 20.57 0.38 -7.22
N ASP A 173 21.06 1.58 -6.88
CA ASP A 173 21.86 1.81 -5.67
C ASP A 173 21.06 1.49 -4.41
N TYR A 174 19.79 1.92 -4.37
CA TYR A 174 18.87 1.56 -3.28
C TYR A 174 18.73 0.03 -3.17
N VAL A 175 18.50 -0.67 -4.26
CA VAL A 175 18.37 -2.13 -4.30
C VAL A 175 19.68 -2.82 -3.92
N ALA A 176 20.82 -2.30 -4.38
CA ALA A 176 22.14 -2.85 -4.06
C ALA A 176 22.48 -2.74 -2.57
N SER A 177 21.93 -1.77 -1.86
CA SER A 177 22.08 -1.64 -0.40
C SER A 177 21.41 -2.76 0.41
N GLY A 178 20.56 -3.59 -0.21
CA GLY A 178 19.85 -4.70 0.43
C GLY A 178 18.51 -4.32 1.06
N ARG A 179 18.03 -3.09 0.83
CA ARG A 179 16.72 -2.62 1.29
C ARG A 179 15.59 -3.24 0.47
N HIS A 180 14.36 -3.21 1.00
CA HIS A 180 13.20 -3.89 0.43
C HIS A 180 12.50 -3.05 -0.64
N LEU A 181 11.83 -3.72 -1.60
CA LEU A 181 11.17 -3.04 -2.71
C LEU A 181 9.82 -3.68 -3.02
N ILE A 182 8.83 -2.86 -3.29
CA ILE A 182 7.53 -3.26 -3.83
C ILE A 182 7.32 -2.51 -5.14
N ILE A 183 7.08 -3.27 -6.20
CA ILE A 183 6.74 -2.73 -7.52
C ILE A 183 5.34 -3.22 -7.88
N ALA A 184 4.48 -2.32 -8.33
CA ALA A 184 3.24 -2.70 -9.00
C ALA A 184 3.19 -2.04 -10.37
N THR A 185 2.93 -2.85 -11.38
CA THR A 185 2.67 -2.41 -12.75
C THR A 185 1.18 -2.53 -13.05
N ASP A 186 0.75 -2.09 -14.21
CA ASP A 186 -0.65 -2.13 -14.62
C ASP A 186 -0.72 -2.35 -16.14
N VAL A 187 -1.94 -2.52 -16.67
CA VAL A 187 -2.20 -2.59 -18.11
C VAL A 187 -1.58 -1.39 -18.83
N ASN A 188 -1.00 -1.65 -19.99
CA ASN A 188 -0.33 -0.64 -20.83
C ASN A 188 0.92 0.01 -20.18
N ARG A 189 1.52 -0.61 -19.16
CA ARG A 189 2.77 -0.15 -18.53
C ARG A 189 4.00 -0.98 -18.92
N SER A 190 3.84 -2.03 -19.69
CA SER A 190 4.95 -2.94 -20.05
C SER A 190 6.16 -2.23 -20.65
N ALA A 191 5.97 -1.23 -21.51
CA ALA A 191 7.06 -0.44 -22.09
C ALA A 191 7.73 0.48 -21.07
N VAL A 192 6.94 1.17 -20.23
CA VAL A 192 7.42 2.08 -19.18
C VAL A 192 8.23 1.32 -18.15
N MET A 193 7.78 0.13 -17.74
CA MET A 193 8.37 -0.68 -16.69
C MET A 193 9.48 -1.62 -17.18
N SER A 194 9.67 -1.76 -18.49
CA SER A 194 10.53 -2.82 -19.05
C SER A 194 11.97 -2.76 -18.57
N GLU A 195 12.57 -1.57 -18.52
CA GLU A 195 13.97 -1.41 -18.09
C GLU A 195 14.11 -1.75 -16.59
N LEU A 196 13.25 -1.19 -15.75
CA LEU A 196 13.25 -1.47 -14.31
C LEU A 196 13.01 -2.95 -14.01
N LEU A 197 11.99 -3.57 -14.60
CA LEU A 197 11.68 -4.98 -14.36
C LEU A 197 12.77 -5.94 -14.87
N SER A 198 13.47 -5.56 -15.95
CA SER A 198 14.57 -6.37 -16.48
C SER A 198 15.74 -6.53 -15.53
N ASP A 199 15.98 -5.58 -14.63
CA ASP A 199 17.00 -5.66 -13.58
C ASP A 199 16.74 -6.84 -12.63
N PHE A 200 15.49 -7.20 -12.46
CA PHE A 200 15.02 -8.32 -11.64
C PHE A 200 14.79 -9.63 -12.43
N GLY A 201 15.01 -9.59 -13.75
CA GLY A 201 14.70 -10.72 -14.63
C GLY A 201 13.19 -10.96 -14.80
N VAL A 202 12.38 -9.91 -14.65
CA VAL A 202 10.93 -9.95 -14.76
C VAL A 202 10.48 -9.15 -15.98
N GLN A 203 9.40 -9.60 -16.61
CA GLN A 203 8.76 -8.94 -17.73
C GLN A 203 7.24 -8.95 -17.51
N ALA A 204 6.60 -7.80 -17.62
CA ALA A 204 5.16 -7.72 -17.75
C ALA A 204 4.77 -8.15 -19.17
N LEU A 205 3.93 -9.18 -19.28
CA LEU A 205 3.44 -9.65 -20.56
C LEU A 205 2.45 -8.65 -21.17
N PRO A 206 2.35 -8.59 -22.50
CA PRO A 206 1.37 -7.75 -23.15
C PRO A 206 -0.05 -8.24 -22.91
N GLY A 207 -1.01 -7.34 -23.02
CA GLY A 207 -2.42 -7.61 -22.83
C GLY A 207 -2.85 -7.59 -21.37
N MET A 208 -4.09 -7.97 -21.16
CA MET A 208 -4.76 -8.03 -19.86
C MET A 208 -5.21 -9.45 -19.59
N LEU A 209 -5.12 -9.91 -18.37
CA LEU A 209 -5.69 -11.20 -17.99
C LEU A 209 -7.21 -11.10 -17.92
N VAL A 210 -7.87 -12.03 -18.59
CA VAL A 210 -9.33 -12.14 -18.59
C VAL A 210 -9.78 -13.55 -18.26
N LEU A 211 -10.95 -13.64 -17.60
CA LEU A 211 -11.66 -14.89 -17.34
C LEU A 211 -13.17 -14.64 -17.41
N PRO A 212 -13.79 -14.74 -18.59
CA PRO A 212 -15.22 -14.53 -18.73
C PRO A 212 -16.03 -15.47 -17.85
N ARG A 213 -16.92 -14.89 -17.06
CA ARG A 213 -17.93 -15.58 -16.26
C ARG A 213 -19.28 -14.95 -16.52
N LYS A 214 -20.32 -15.73 -16.25
CA LYS A 214 -21.67 -15.20 -16.41
C LYS A 214 -21.93 -14.07 -15.43
N ASP A 215 -22.41 -12.94 -15.95
CA ASP A 215 -22.81 -11.75 -15.18
C ASP A 215 -21.66 -11.08 -14.37
N GLU A 216 -20.38 -11.37 -14.72
CA GLU A 216 -19.19 -10.75 -14.11
C GLU A 216 -18.36 -10.04 -15.19
N ASP A 217 -17.63 -8.98 -14.79
CA ASP A 217 -16.64 -8.36 -15.65
C ASP A 217 -15.50 -9.35 -15.90
N PRO A 218 -15.15 -9.64 -17.17
CA PRO A 218 -14.10 -10.61 -17.50
C PRO A 218 -12.71 -10.20 -17.03
N THR A 219 -12.48 -8.93 -16.71
CA THR A 219 -11.20 -8.43 -16.19
C THR A 219 -11.03 -8.65 -14.70
N ASN A 220 -12.10 -8.99 -13.99
CA ASN A 220 -12.05 -9.26 -12.56
C ASN A 220 -11.43 -10.64 -12.29
N ILE A 221 -10.11 -10.67 -12.16
CA ILE A 221 -9.34 -11.87 -11.91
C ILE A 221 -9.27 -12.14 -10.42
N ASN A 222 -9.94 -13.22 -9.99
CA ASN A 222 -9.78 -13.78 -8.65
C ASN A 222 -8.55 -14.68 -8.65
N ALA A 223 -7.38 -14.07 -8.49
CA ALA A 223 -6.10 -14.75 -8.51
C ALA A 223 -5.92 -15.65 -7.27
N VAL A 224 -5.15 -16.71 -7.40
CA VAL A 224 -5.00 -17.76 -6.39
C VAL A 224 -3.58 -17.84 -5.87
N PHE A 225 -3.43 -18.05 -4.55
CA PHE A 225 -2.11 -18.31 -3.96
C PHE A 225 -1.56 -19.64 -4.46
N THR A 226 -0.31 -19.63 -4.88
CA THR A 226 0.35 -20.84 -5.39
C THR A 226 0.75 -21.78 -4.25
N PRO A 227 0.96 -23.08 -4.52
CA PRO A 227 1.52 -23.97 -3.51
C PRO A 227 2.89 -23.52 -2.96
N GLN A 228 3.68 -22.81 -3.78
CA GLN A 228 5.00 -22.30 -3.42
C GLN A 228 4.94 -21.07 -2.50
N SER A 229 3.80 -20.39 -2.42
CA SER A 229 3.64 -19.17 -1.63
C SER A 229 3.97 -19.37 -0.14
N GLY A 230 3.76 -20.58 0.38
CA GLY A 230 4.13 -20.97 1.73
C GLY A 230 5.63 -20.91 2.04
N MET A 231 6.49 -20.90 1.03
CA MET A 231 7.94 -20.71 1.20
C MET A 231 8.28 -19.28 1.64
N ILE A 232 7.41 -18.32 1.31
CA ILE A 232 7.57 -16.92 1.70
C ILE A 232 6.95 -16.67 3.09
N ASN A 233 5.73 -17.14 3.29
CA ASN A 233 5.04 -17.06 4.59
C ASN A 233 4.00 -18.18 4.70
N PRO A 234 3.97 -18.94 5.82
CA PRO A 234 2.97 -20.00 6.04
C PRO A 234 1.53 -19.54 5.92
N THR A 235 1.23 -18.27 6.21
CA THR A 235 -0.10 -17.69 6.05
C THR A 235 -0.59 -17.73 4.61
N PHE A 236 0.30 -17.54 3.64
CA PHE A 236 -0.06 -17.61 2.22
C PHE A 236 -0.45 -19.03 1.80
N ALA A 237 0.25 -20.05 2.32
CA ALA A 237 -0.16 -21.45 2.13
C ALA A 237 -1.54 -21.72 2.74
N HIS A 238 -1.82 -21.14 3.91
CA HIS A 238 -3.12 -21.27 4.55
C HIS A 238 -4.24 -20.65 3.71
N TRP A 239 -4.01 -19.47 3.13
CA TRP A 239 -4.95 -18.82 2.23
C TRP A 239 -5.15 -19.63 0.94
N GLY A 240 -4.07 -20.13 0.35
CA GLY A 240 -4.15 -21.01 -0.83
C GLY A 240 -4.95 -22.27 -0.56
N ASN A 241 -4.72 -22.96 0.55
CA ASN A 241 -5.45 -24.16 0.94
C ASN A 241 -6.95 -23.92 1.20
N ARG A 242 -7.33 -22.68 1.53
CA ARG A 242 -8.74 -22.29 1.71
C ARG A 242 -9.35 -21.64 0.48
N ASN A 243 -8.60 -21.58 -0.62
CA ASN A 243 -9.00 -20.89 -1.85
C ASN A 243 -9.44 -19.44 -1.62
N TYR A 244 -8.77 -18.72 -0.69
CA TYR A 244 -9.01 -17.30 -0.56
C TYR A 244 -8.42 -16.58 -1.78
N PRO A 245 -9.25 -15.92 -2.59
CA PRO A 245 -8.77 -15.22 -3.77
C PRO A 245 -8.15 -13.87 -3.38
N LEU A 246 -7.23 -13.41 -4.21
CA LEU A 246 -6.85 -12.02 -4.29
C LEU A 246 -7.54 -11.41 -5.51
N SER A 247 -8.45 -10.47 -5.31
CA SER A 247 -9.09 -9.74 -6.41
C SER A 247 -8.06 -8.84 -7.08
N MET A 248 -7.89 -9.02 -8.39
CA MET A 248 -6.95 -8.26 -9.22
C MET A 248 -7.66 -7.92 -10.52
N THR A 249 -8.18 -6.69 -10.60
CA THR A 249 -8.96 -6.23 -11.74
C THR A 249 -8.05 -5.59 -12.77
N GLY A 250 -8.04 -6.08 -13.99
CA GLY A 250 -7.19 -5.55 -15.04
C GLY A 250 -5.72 -5.98 -14.93
N ALA A 251 -5.43 -7.06 -14.20
CA ALA A 251 -4.07 -7.54 -14.01
C ALA A 251 -3.35 -7.92 -15.31
N VAL A 252 -2.04 -7.69 -15.33
CA VAL A 252 -1.14 -8.24 -16.35
C VAL A 252 -0.39 -9.45 -15.79
N ALA A 253 -0.12 -10.41 -16.68
CA ALA A 253 0.71 -11.54 -16.32
C ALA A 253 2.20 -11.18 -16.27
N LEU A 254 2.93 -11.84 -15.39
CA LEU A 254 4.36 -11.68 -15.24
C LEU A 254 5.12 -12.91 -15.75
N ASN A 255 6.15 -12.70 -16.56
CA ASN A 255 7.14 -13.71 -16.91
C ASN A 255 8.43 -13.44 -16.14
N TYR A 256 9.23 -14.48 -15.87
CA TYR A 256 10.48 -14.31 -15.13
C TYR A 256 11.55 -15.31 -15.51
N VAL A 257 12.80 -14.93 -15.27
CA VAL A 257 13.97 -15.81 -15.36
C VAL A 257 14.64 -15.90 -13.98
N THR A 258 15.46 -16.92 -13.75
CA THR A 258 16.08 -17.19 -12.44
C THR A 258 17.58 -16.94 -12.41
N ASP A 259 18.13 -16.28 -13.43
CA ASP A 259 19.58 -16.04 -13.62
C ASP A 259 20.07 -14.70 -13.07
N LYS A 260 19.20 -13.89 -12.45
CA LYS A 260 19.53 -12.55 -11.90
C LYS A 260 19.96 -12.57 -10.42
N GLY A 261 20.23 -13.75 -9.87
CA GLY A 261 20.72 -13.88 -8.49
C GLY A 261 19.63 -13.78 -7.43
N TYR A 262 18.38 -13.87 -7.82
CA TYR A 262 17.24 -13.95 -6.91
C TYR A 262 16.66 -15.35 -6.87
N ASN A 263 16.22 -15.78 -5.70
CA ASN A 263 15.27 -16.86 -5.58
C ASN A 263 13.88 -16.29 -5.88
N VAL A 264 13.24 -16.76 -6.95
CA VAL A 264 11.95 -16.26 -7.43
C VAL A 264 10.85 -17.26 -7.08
N VAL A 265 9.83 -16.79 -6.39
CA VAL A 265 8.65 -17.57 -6.02
C VAL A 265 7.41 -16.91 -6.61
N PRO A 266 6.69 -17.58 -7.54
CA PRO A 266 5.36 -17.16 -7.92
C PRO A 266 4.44 -17.23 -6.70
N LEU A 267 4.03 -16.06 -6.20
CA LEU A 267 3.23 -15.99 -4.98
C LEU A 267 1.75 -16.21 -5.26
N VAL A 268 1.28 -15.53 -6.32
CA VAL A 268 -0.11 -15.57 -6.77
C VAL A 268 -0.13 -15.75 -8.27
N ALA A 269 -1.06 -16.55 -8.77
CA ALA A 269 -1.23 -16.82 -10.18
C ALA A 269 -2.68 -16.60 -10.61
N SER A 270 -2.87 -16.35 -11.91
CA SER A 270 -4.20 -16.27 -12.50
C SER A 270 -4.95 -17.61 -12.35
N PRO A 271 -6.28 -17.60 -12.28
CA PRO A 271 -7.06 -18.85 -12.19
C PRO A 271 -6.97 -19.68 -13.48
N VAL A 272 -7.24 -20.97 -13.36
CA VAL A 272 -7.31 -21.89 -14.51
C VAL A 272 -8.38 -21.40 -15.49
N GLY A 273 -8.03 -21.39 -16.78
CA GLY A 273 -8.93 -20.97 -17.88
C GLY A 273 -8.85 -19.48 -18.19
N SER A 274 -8.07 -18.68 -17.44
CA SER A 274 -7.76 -17.31 -17.84
C SER A 274 -6.73 -17.29 -18.99
N TRP A 275 -6.73 -16.21 -19.74
CA TRP A 275 -5.76 -15.96 -20.80
C TRP A 275 -5.35 -14.49 -20.87
N THR A 276 -4.28 -14.20 -21.60
CA THR A 276 -3.85 -12.82 -21.92
C THR A 276 -4.67 -12.32 -23.12
N GLU A 277 -5.59 -11.41 -22.91
CA GLU A 277 -6.39 -10.78 -23.97
C GLU A 277 -5.58 -9.67 -24.66
N LEU A 278 -5.42 -9.78 -25.97
CA LEU A 278 -4.58 -8.87 -26.75
C LEU A 278 -5.38 -8.05 -27.77
N GLU A 279 -6.61 -8.43 -28.07
CA GLU A 279 -7.39 -7.87 -29.17
C GLU A 279 -8.36 -6.78 -28.73
N THR A 280 -8.85 -6.85 -27.48
CA THR A 280 -9.80 -5.86 -26.96
C THR A 280 -9.47 -5.41 -25.54
N THR A 281 -9.86 -4.18 -25.21
CA THR A 281 -9.91 -3.62 -23.86
C THR A 281 -11.32 -3.16 -23.49
N ASP A 282 -12.26 -3.31 -24.42
CA ASP A 282 -13.68 -2.98 -24.24
C ASP A 282 -14.49 -4.27 -24.13
N PHE A 283 -15.01 -4.53 -22.94
CA PHE A 283 -15.78 -5.72 -22.59
C PHE A 283 -17.29 -5.43 -22.45
N ALA A 284 -17.73 -4.21 -22.78
CA ALA A 284 -19.14 -3.81 -22.63
C ALA A 284 -20.07 -4.44 -23.66
N GLY A 285 -19.55 -4.93 -24.79
CA GLY A 285 -20.34 -5.44 -25.91
C GLY A 285 -20.32 -6.97 -26.03
N GLU A 286 -19.17 -7.53 -26.33
CA GLU A 286 -19.02 -8.96 -26.59
C GLU A 286 -18.12 -9.63 -25.54
N THR A 287 -18.49 -10.84 -25.14
CA THR A 287 -17.62 -11.66 -24.29
C THR A 287 -16.35 -12.03 -25.05
N PRO A 288 -15.15 -11.71 -24.53
CA PRO A 288 -13.90 -12.05 -25.20
C PRO A 288 -13.77 -13.56 -25.35
N SER A 289 -13.08 -13.97 -26.39
CA SER A 289 -12.84 -15.38 -26.68
C SER A 289 -11.38 -15.61 -27.01
N PHE A 290 -10.79 -16.64 -26.40
CA PHE A 290 -9.39 -16.99 -26.58
C PHE A 290 -8.99 -17.16 -28.05
N ASN A 291 -8.01 -16.40 -28.51
CA ASN A 291 -7.47 -16.42 -29.87
C ASN A 291 -5.95 -16.71 -29.89
N PRO A 292 -5.52 -17.98 -29.99
CA PRO A 292 -4.11 -18.33 -30.03
C PRO A 292 -3.35 -17.75 -31.24
N LYS A 293 -4.08 -17.37 -32.31
CA LYS A 293 -3.43 -16.74 -33.50
C LYS A 293 -3.03 -15.29 -33.26
N ALA A 294 -3.67 -14.64 -32.31
CA ALA A 294 -3.26 -13.29 -31.85
C ALA A 294 -2.01 -13.34 -30.93
N GLY A 295 -1.58 -14.52 -30.53
CA GLY A 295 -0.46 -14.69 -29.58
C GLY A 295 -0.89 -14.75 -28.12
N GLU A 296 -2.18 -14.88 -27.88
CA GLU A 296 -2.72 -15.01 -26.52
C GLU A 296 -2.29 -16.33 -25.86
N ILE A 297 -2.10 -16.26 -24.54
CA ILE A 297 -1.61 -17.39 -23.73
C ILE A 297 -2.71 -17.82 -22.76
N ASN A 298 -3.23 -19.03 -22.92
CA ASN A 298 -4.21 -19.63 -22.01
C ASN A 298 -3.53 -20.64 -21.10
N GLN A 299 -3.05 -20.17 -19.96
CA GLN A 299 -2.50 -20.99 -18.87
C GLN A 299 -2.52 -20.19 -17.57
N GLN A 300 -2.32 -20.86 -16.45
CA GLN A 300 -2.05 -20.14 -15.20
C GLN A 300 -0.72 -19.41 -15.29
N LEU A 301 -0.77 -18.09 -15.17
CA LEU A 301 0.40 -17.21 -15.23
C LEU A 301 0.59 -16.49 -13.89
N PRO A 302 1.83 -16.26 -13.44
CA PRO A 302 2.08 -15.45 -12.27
C PRO A 302 1.52 -14.04 -12.43
N VAL A 303 0.91 -13.53 -11.38
CA VAL A 303 0.47 -12.13 -11.26
C VAL A 303 1.15 -11.42 -10.09
N VAL A 304 1.71 -12.19 -9.15
CA VAL A 304 2.58 -11.67 -8.09
C VAL A 304 3.79 -12.56 -7.96
N LEU A 305 4.98 -11.94 -7.96
CA LEU A 305 6.27 -12.58 -7.75
C LEU A 305 6.89 -12.08 -6.46
N ALA A 306 7.43 -12.99 -5.65
CA ALA A 306 8.30 -12.68 -4.53
C ALA A 306 9.73 -13.09 -4.88
N LEU A 307 10.66 -12.15 -4.79
CA LEU A 307 12.07 -12.33 -5.06
C LEU A 307 12.86 -12.15 -3.75
N THR A 308 13.74 -13.08 -3.45
CA THR A 308 14.59 -13.02 -2.25
C THR A 308 16.04 -13.25 -2.60
N ARG A 309 16.94 -12.58 -1.88
CA ARG A 309 18.37 -12.84 -1.89
C ARG A 309 19.02 -12.41 -0.59
N GLN A 310 20.26 -12.83 -0.37
CA GLN A 310 21.05 -12.36 0.77
C GLN A 310 21.95 -11.19 0.35
N VAL A 311 21.87 -10.08 1.10
CA VAL A 311 22.76 -8.92 0.93
C VAL A 311 23.33 -8.56 2.30
N ASN A 312 24.66 -8.57 2.43
CA ASN A 312 25.35 -8.26 3.69
C ASN A 312 24.84 -9.09 4.90
N GLY A 313 24.52 -10.37 4.66
CA GLY A 313 24.01 -11.29 5.70
C GLY A 313 22.56 -11.08 6.12
N LYS A 314 21.82 -10.22 5.45
CA LYS A 314 20.39 -9.98 5.66
C LYS A 314 19.59 -10.38 4.42
N GLU A 315 18.38 -10.90 4.64
CA GLU A 315 17.47 -11.23 3.56
C GLU A 315 16.85 -9.94 2.99
N GLN A 316 17.07 -9.72 1.70
CA GLN A 316 16.35 -8.73 0.91
C GLN A 316 15.10 -9.36 0.30
N ARG A 317 13.99 -8.66 0.34
CA ARG A 317 12.72 -9.06 -0.26
C ARG A 317 12.24 -8.01 -1.25
N ILE A 318 11.87 -8.48 -2.44
CA ILE A 318 11.29 -7.65 -3.49
C ILE A 318 9.99 -8.32 -3.91
N MET A 319 8.92 -7.53 -4.00
CA MET A 319 7.63 -8.02 -4.48
C MET A 319 7.25 -7.27 -5.75
N ILE A 320 6.80 -8.00 -6.75
CA ILE A 320 6.39 -7.44 -8.04
C ILE A 320 4.96 -7.92 -8.34
N PHE A 321 4.07 -6.95 -8.54
CA PHE A 321 2.65 -7.15 -8.79
C PHE A 321 2.31 -6.75 -10.22
N GLY A 322 1.50 -7.56 -10.89
CA GLY A 322 0.95 -7.29 -12.22
C GLY A 322 -0.33 -6.45 -12.19
N ASP A 323 -0.67 -5.88 -11.05
CA ASP A 323 -1.84 -5.03 -10.85
C ASP A 323 -1.55 -4.07 -9.69
N ALA A 324 -1.97 -2.83 -9.81
CA ALA A 324 -1.83 -1.82 -8.78
C ALA A 324 -3.17 -1.53 -8.05
N ASP A 325 -4.31 -1.96 -8.60
CA ASP A 325 -5.64 -1.67 -8.07
C ASP A 325 -5.90 -2.42 -6.76
N TRP A 326 -5.31 -3.59 -6.53
CA TRP A 326 -5.47 -4.36 -5.28
C TRP A 326 -5.04 -3.59 -4.01
N MET A 327 -4.22 -2.54 -4.15
CA MET A 327 -3.78 -1.67 -3.05
C MET A 327 -4.72 -0.48 -2.82
N THR A 328 -5.76 -0.35 -3.60
CA THR A 328 -6.71 0.77 -3.53
C THR A 328 -8.03 0.31 -2.94
N MET A 329 -8.93 1.26 -2.71
CA MET A 329 -10.33 0.97 -2.37
C MET A 329 -11.10 0.62 -3.65
N GLY A 330 -10.65 -0.38 -4.39
CA GLY A 330 -11.33 -0.78 -5.61
C GLY A 330 -12.84 -0.95 -5.42
N GLU A 331 -13.59 -0.59 -6.47
CA GLU A 331 -15.04 -0.79 -6.57
C GLU A 331 -15.47 -2.25 -6.39
#